data_e5fddb4261fa6373efdffa46a7e31b66
#
_entry.id   e5fddb4261fa6373efdffa46a7e31b66
#
_cell.length_a   1.000
_cell.length_b   1.000
_cell.length_c   1.000
_cell.angle_alpha   90.00
_cell.angle_beta   90.00
_cell.angle_gamma   90.00
#
_symmetry.space_group_name_H-M   'P 1'
#
loop_
_entity.id
_entity.type
_entity.pdbx_description
1 polymer ?
#
loop_
_entity_poly.entity_id
_entity_poly.type
_entity_poly.pdbx_seq_one_letter_code
_entity_poly.pdbx_strand_id
1 'polypeptide(L)'
;MHPEEDWLAQVPVGGDAKRNLVASEISGDGDVDAVLADCDEVLEHAYHMRSFNQAMMETFRTYTELDRYGRLHVISSTQIVFHVRRILSRALGIPKSKIRVEKPRIGGGFGAKQTAVSEVYPAFVTLKTGRPAQLIFTREESQIAGSPRHEMEVRVRLGADKDGHIRGLDLYTLSNSGAYGEHGPTTVGLSGHKSIPLYTGGLEAFRFGYDVVYTNTMAAGAYRGYGATQGIFALETSVNELAEKLGIDPTIIREKNMLREGMKMPA
;
A
#
# COMPACT_ATOMS: atom_id res chain seq x y z
N MET A 1 15.32 -10.65 12.61
CA MET A 1 14.44 -11.68 12.02
C MET A 1 13.37 -12.01 13.05
N HIS A 2 12.13 -12.20 12.62
CA HIS A 2 11.06 -12.63 13.51
C HIS A 2 11.28 -14.07 13.98
N PRO A 3 10.85 -14.45 15.20
CA PRO A 3 10.90 -15.84 15.65
C PRO A 3 10.14 -16.78 14.70
N GLU A 4 10.53 -18.05 14.63
CA GLU A 4 9.92 -19.01 13.70
C GLU A 4 8.42 -19.21 13.94
N GLU A 5 7.96 -19.12 15.18
CA GLU A 5 6.57 -19.16 15.58
C GLU A 5 5.72 -18.01 15.01
N ASP A 6 6.33 -16.84 14.75
CA ASP A 6 5.66 -15.71 14.13
C ASP A 6 5.49 -15.92 12.61
N TRP A 7 6.31 -16.77 12.00
CA TRP A 7 6.24 -17.03 10.55
C TRP A 7 4.98 -17.79 10.15
N LEU A 8 4.45 -18.62 11.06
CA LEU A 8 3.24 -19.40 10.82
C LEU A 8 1.95 -18.58 10.96
N ALA A 9 1.99 -17.48 11.72
CA ALA A 9 0.84 -16.62 11.95
C ALA A 9 0.59 -15.62 10.79
N GLN A 10 1.52 -15.50 9.86
CA GLN A 10 1.53 -14.54 8.77
C GLN A 10 1.60 -15.28 7.44
N VAL A 11 0.49 -15.76 6.92
CA VAL A 11 0.47 -16.28 5.54
C VAL A 11 -0.42 -15.40 4.68
N PRO A 12 0.07 -14.28 4.20
CA PRO A 12 -0.48 -13.66 3.02
C PRO A 12 0.01 -14.41 1.77
N VAL A 13 -0.56 -14.11 0.64
CA VAL A 13 -0.26 -14.67 -0.67
C VAL A 13 1.26 -14.73 -0.90
N GLY A 14 1.81 -15.94 -1.06
CA GLY A 14 3.21 -16.17 -1.40
C GLY A 14 4.25 -15.74 -0.37
N GLY A 15 3.86 -15.55 0.90
CA GLY A 15 4.80 -15.18 1.96
C GLY A 15 5.81 -16.27 2.28
N ASP A 16 7.07 -15.90 2.49
CA ASP A 16 8.17 -16.79 2.92
C ASP A 16 9.12 -16.02 3.85
N ALA A 17 8.89 -16.17 5.15
CA ALA A 17 9.69 -15.47 6.15
C ALA A 17 11.18 -15.86 6.15
N LYS A 18 11.52 -17.07 5.70
CA LYS A 18 12.95 -17.50 5.57
C LYS A 18 13.68 -16.70 4.50
N ARG A 19 12.95 -16.25 3.48
CA ARG A 19 13.45 -15.38 2.41
C ARG A 19 13.20 -13.89 2.68
N ASN A 20 12.72 -13.53 3.86
CA ASN A 20 12.24 -12.18 4.18
C ASN A 20 11.09 -11.69 3.28
N LEU A 21 10.31 -12.58 2.68
CA LEU A 21 9.14 -12.23 1.88
C LEU A 21 7.89 -12.12 2.75
N VAL A 22 7.27 -10.94 2.73
CA VAL A 22 5.93 -10.70 3.29
C VAL A 22 4.87 -11.28 2.36
N ALA A 23 5.05 -11.04 1.07
CA ALA A 23 4.18 -11.54 0.00
C ALA A 23 4.93 -11.55 -1.33
N SER A 24 4.50 -12.44 -2.23
CA SER A 24 4.97 -12.54 -3.61
C SER A 24 3.83 -13.07 -4.47
N GLU A 25 3.55 -12.43 -5.58
CA GLU A 25 2.50 -12.84 -6.51
C GLU A 25 2.90 -12.49 -7.94
N ILE A 26 2.48 -13.34 -8.87
CA ILE A 26 2.57 -13.09 -10.32
C ILE A 26 1.21 -13.42 -10.92
N SER A 27 0.68 -12.51 -11.71
CA SER A 27 -0.54 -12.66 -12.49
C SER A 27 -0.34 -12.13 -13.91
N GLY A 28 -1.15 -12.56 -14.86
CA GLY A 28 -1.04 -12.11 -16.24
C GLY A 28 -1.96 -12.86 -17.19
N ASP A 29 -1.94 -12.44 -18.43
CA ASP A 29 -2.64 -13.09 -19.56
C ASP A 29 -1.76 -13.01 -20.79
N GLY A 30 -1.70 -14.11 -21.58
CA GLY A 30 -0.87 -14.24 -22.76
C GLY A 30 0.62 -14.42 -22.50
N ASP A 31 1.40 -14.50 -23.57
CA ASP A 31 2.88 -14.58 -23.53
C ASP A 31 3.46 -13.19 -23.75
N VAL A 32 3.71 -12.47 -22.67
CA VAL A 32 4.20 -11.09 -22.72
C VAL A 32 5.60 -11.00 -23.36
N ASP A 33 6.45 -11.99 -23.16
CA ASP A 33 7.80 -11.96 -23.70
C ASP A 33 7.79 -12.15 -25.22
N ALA A 34 6.92 -13.04 -25.76
CA ALA A 34 6.74 -13.20 -27.19
C ALA A 34 6.14 -11.93 -27.82
N VAL A 35 5.13 -11.32 -27.19
CA VAL A 35 4.50 -10.08 -27.71
C VAL A 35 5.50 -8.93 -27.71
N LEU A 36 6.28 -8.76 -26.64
CA LEU A 36 7.28 -7.70 -26.57
C LEU A 36 8.39 -7.88 -27.62
N ALA A 37 8.78 -9.11 -27.90
CA ALA A 37 9.77 -9.40 -28.94
C ALA A 37 9.30 -9.09 -30.38
N ASP A 38 7.98 -9.05 -30.59
CA ASP A 38 7.33 -8.75 -31.90
C ASP A 38 6.88 -7.28 -32.02
N CYS A 39 7.11 -6.45 -30.99
CA CYS A 39 6.82 -5.01 -31.04
C CYS A 39 7.88 -4.24 -31.84
N ASP A 40 7.44 -3.18 -32.52
CA ASP A 40 8.37 -2.27 -33.25
C ASP A 40 9.24 -1.45 -32.28
N GLU A 41 8.71 -1.07 -31.13
CA GLU A 41 9.45 -0.35 -30.08
C GLU A 41 9.12 -0.93 -28.70
N VAL A 42 10.15 -1.11 -27.89
CA VAL A 42 10.02 -1.54 -26.49
C VAL A 42 10.76 -0.57 -25.58
N LEU A 43 10.05 -0.09 -24.58
CA LEU A 43 10.63 0.65 -23.46
C LEU A 43 10.85 -0.32 -22.29
N GLU A 44 12.02 -0.27 -21.68
CA GLU A 44 12.31 -0.92 -20.41
C GLU A 44 12.93 0.08 -19.46
N HIS A 45 12.28 0.34 -18.33
CA HIS A 45 12.73 1.31 -17.35
C HIS A 45 12.35 0.89 -15.92
N ALA A 46 13.15 1.31 -14.94
CA ALA A 46 12.91 1.12 -13.52
C ALA A 46 12.76 2.49 -12.83
N TYR A 47 11.67 2.65 -12.08
CA TYR A 47 11.34 3.88 -11.35
C TYR A 47 11.42 3.61 -9.85
N HIS A 48 12.20 4.44 -9.15
CA HIS A 48 12.35 4.34 -7.70
C HIS A 48 11.61 5.46 -6.97
N MET A 49 10.67 5.08 -6.09
CA MET A 49 9.91 5.99 -5.24
C MET A 49 10.29 5.77 -3.79
N ARG A 50 10.86 6.81 -3.16
CA ARG A 50 11.30 6.77 -1.77
C ARG A 50 10.14 6.71 -0.79
N SER A 51 10.42 6.18 0.40
CA SER A 51 9.53 6.28 1.55
C SER A 51 9.45 7.72 2.06
N PHE A 52 8.26 8.17 2.47
CA PHE A 52 8.04 9.46 3.13
C PHE A 52 6.76 9.46 3.96
N ASN A 53 6.73 10.29 5.01
CA ASN A 53 5.61 10.38 5.94
C ASN A 53 4.46 11.24 5.42
N GLN A 54 3.24 10.97 5.91
CA GLN A 54 2.00 11.66 5.54
C GLN A 54 1.97 13.11 6.03
N ALA A 55 2.74 13.45 7.06
CA ALA A 55 2.88 14.79 7.63
C ALA A 55 1.53 15.50 7.89
N MET A 56 0.51 14.73 8.34
CA MET A 56 -0.79 15.29 8.70
C MET A 56 -0.63 16.40 9.75
N MET A 57 -1.43 17.48 9.65
CA MET A 57 -1.30 18.64 10.55
C MET A 57 -1.54 18.25 12.01
N GLU A 58 -2.55 17.45 12.29
CA GLU A 58 -2.79 16.88 13.60
C GLU A 58 -1.94 15.62 13.81
N THR A 59 -1.09 15.62 14.83
CA THR A 59 -0.27 14.48 15.25
C THR A 59 -1.13 13.33 15.80
N PHE A 60 -0.54 12.16 16.06
CA PHE A 60 -1.27 11.07 16.73
C PHE A 60 -1.64 11.48 18.15
N ARG A 61 -2.89 11.21 18.54
CA ARG A 61 -3.37 11.49 19.89
C ARG A 61 -4.51 10.57 20.29
N THR A 62 -4.51 10.19 21.56
CA THR A 62 -5.52 9.32 22.15
C THR A 62 -5.76 9.70 23.60
N TYR A 63 -7.03 9.73 24.00
CA TYR A 63 -7.51 9.82 25.37
C TYR A 63 -8.26 8.54 25.71
N THR A 64 -8.12 8.06 26.95
CA THR A 64 -8.79 6.84 27.42
C THR A 64 -9.30 7.03 28.85
N GLU A 65 -10.44 6.40 29.14
CA GLU A 65 -11.07 6.36 30.46
C GLU A 65 -11.88 5.08 30.62
N LEU A 66 -12.31 4.76 31.83
CA LEU A 66 -13.37 3.76 32.07
C LEU A 66 -14.72 4.48 32.11
N ASP A 67 -15.67 4.00 31.29
CA ASP A 67 -17.03 4.52 31.33
C ASP A 67 -17.80 4.03 32.57
N ARG A 68 -19.01 4.57 32.78
CA ARG A 68 -19.87 4.17 33.93
C ARG A 68 -20.20 2.68 34.02
N TYR A 69 -19.96 1.93 32.97
CA TYR A 69 -20.17 0.47 32.91
C TYR A 69 -18.84 -0.30 33.07
N GLY A 70 -17.76 0.37 33.40
CA GLY A 70 -16.41 -0.23 33.49
C GLY A 70 -15.84 -0.69 32.16
N ARG A 71 -16.31 -0.16 31.02
CA ARG A 71 -15.73 -0.44 29.72
C ARG A 71 -14.64 0.59 29.41
N LEU A 72 -13.60 0.13 28.75
CA LEU A 72 -12.56 1.00 28.20
C LEU A 72 -13.16 1.87 27.09
N HIS A 73 -13.25 3.18 27.33
CA HIS A 73 -13.63 4.17 26.34
C HIS A 73 -12.37 4.83 25.80
N VAL A 74 -12.21 4.79 24.50
CA VAL A 74 -11.04 5.29 23.77
C VAL A 74 -11.50 6.35 22.78
N ILE A 75 -11.05 7.58 22.95
CA ILE A 75 -11.25 8.69 22.03
C ILE A 75 -9.95 8.89 21.29
N SER A 76 -9.91 8.56 19.99
CA SER A 76 -8.69 8.60 19.21
C SER A 76 -8.87 9.31 17.87
N SER A 77 -7.82 10.02 17.49
CA SER A 77 -7.66 10.58 16.16
C SER A 77 -7.29 9.46 15.17
N THR A 78 -8.26 8.61 14.84
CA THR A 78 -8.10 7.44 13.97
C THR A 78 -9.01 7.47 12.75
N GLN A 79 -8.61 6.79 11.67
CA GLN A 79 -9.45 6.55 10.48
C GLN A 79 -10.26 5.26 10.60
N ILE A 80 -9.97 4.37 11.59
CA ILE A 80 -10.40 2.97 11.60
C ILE A 80 -10.89 2.47 12.97
N VAL A 81 -11.92 3.08 13.52
CA VAL A 81 -12.43 2.78 14.89
C VAL A 81 -12.63 1.29 15.18
N PHE A 82 -13.14 0.52 14.21
CA PHE A 82 -13.38 -0.92 14.40
C PHE A 82 -12.08 -1.73 14.42
N HIS A 83 -11.08 -1.35 13.65
CA HIS A 83 -9.75 -1.98 13.66
C HIS A 83 -9.01 -1.66 14.94
N VAL A 84 -9.02 -0.39 15.39
CA VAL A 84 -8.46 -0.01 16.70
C VAL A 84 -9.08 -0.85 17.82
N ARG A 85 -10.42 -1.01 17.84
CA ARG A 85 -11.08 -1.86 18.82
C ARG A 85 -10.60 -3.31 18.77
N ARG A 86 -10.40 -3.86 17.56
CA ARG A 86 -9.89 -5.22 17.36
C ARG A 86 -8.45 -5.37 17.84
N ILE A 87 -7.60 -4.41 17.51
CA ILE A 87 -6.18 -4.39 17.90
C ILE A 87 -6.06 -4.29 19.43
N LEU A 88 -6.77 -3.34 20.04
CA LEU A 88 -6.80 -3.18 21.50
C LEU A 88 -7.31 -4.44 22.23
N SER A 89 -8.35 -5.10 21.69
CA SER A 89 -8.86 -6.34 22.25
C SER A 89 -7.80 -7.44 22.30
N ARG A 90 -7.01 -7.57 21.24
CA ARG A 90 -5.92 -8.56 21.15
C ARG A 90 -4.74 -8.17 22.03
N ALA A 91 -4.28 -6.93 21.94
CA ALA A 91 -3.10 -6.44 22.66
C ALA A 91 -3.30 -6.42 24.18
N LEU A 92 -4.51 -6.13 24.64
CA LEU A 92 -4.84 -5.99 26.08
C LEU A 92 -5.49 -7.26 26.67
N GLY A 93 -5.81 -8.27 25.86
CA GLY A 93 -6.44 -9.51 26.31
C GLY A 93 -7.86 -9.32 26.83
N ILE A 94 -8.61 -8.30 26.39
CA ILE A 94 -9.97 -8.03 26.84
C ILE A 94 -11.00 -8.16 25.71
N PRO A 95 -12.24 -8.58 26.00
CA PRO A 95 -13.26 -8.76 24.96
C PRO A 95 -13.60 -7.44 24.26
N LYS A 96 -13.88 -7.48 22.95
CA LYS A 96 -14.32 -6.33 22.16
C LYS A 96 -15.54 -5.62 22.75
N SER A 97 -16.44 -6.36 23.42
CA SER A 97 -17.62 -5.81 24.11
C SER A 97 -17.28 -4.87 25.27
N LYS A 98 -16.07 -4.99 25.83
CA LYS A 98 -15.53 -4.14 26.88
C LYS A 98 -14.76 -2.91 26.36
N ILE A 99 -14.74 -2.69 25.06
CA ILE A 99 -14.03 -1.57 24.42
C ILE A 99 -15.02 -0.78 23.56
N ARG A 100 -15.09 0.53 23.83
CA ARG A 100 -15.73 1.51 22.97
C ARG A 100 -14.67 2.43 22.38
N VAL A 101 -14.60 2.51 21.06
CA VAL A 101 -13.71 3.46 20.37
C VAL A 101 -14.56 4.53 19.71
N GLU A 102 -14.21 5.76 19.91
CA GLU A 102 -14.87 6.93 19.37
C GLU A 102 -13.87 7.78 18.58
N LYS A 103 -14.29 8.24 17.41
CA LYS A 103 -13.52 9.11 16.54
C LYS A 103 -14.14 10.50 16.53
N PRO A 104 -13.48 11.54 17.07
CA PRO A 104 -13.86 12.93 16.87
C PRO A 104 -13.52 13.37 15.42
N ARG A 105 -13.72 14.65 15.12
CA ARG A 105 -13.13 15.23 13.91
C ARG A 105 -11.60 15.13 13.99
N ILE A 106 -10.96 14.73 12.88
CA ILE A 106 -9.52 14.56 12.82
C ILE A 106 -8.89 15.58 11.88
N GLY A 107 -7.72 16.08 12.26
CA GLY A 107 -6.94 17.09 11.52
C GLY A 107 -6.03 16.49 10.46
N GLY A 108 -6.59 15.60 9.64
CA GLY A 108 -5.86 14.86 8.58
C GLY A 108 -5.43 13.46 9.02
N GLY A 109 -5.27 12.59 8.06
CA GLY A 109 -4.80 11.23 8.27
C GLY A 109 -4.00 10.73 7.07
N PHE A 110 -4.54 10.90 5.87
CA PHE A 110 -3.91 10.51 4.59
C PHE A 110 -3.39 9.06 4.56
N GLY A 111 -3.98 8.19 5.39
CA GLY A 111 -3.54 6.81 5.59
C GLY A 111 -2.73 6.56 6.87
N ALA A 112 -2.02 7.55 7.43
CA ALA A 112 -1.21 7.37 8.63
C ALA A 112 -2.00 6.82 9.84
N LYS A 113 -3.29 7.17 9.93
CA LYS A 113 -4.18 6.79 11.01
C LYS A 113 -5.03 5.56 10.67
N GLN A 114 -4.55 4.70 9.76
CA GLN A 114 -5.15 3.41 9.41
C GLN A 114 -4.52 2.22 10.14
N THR A 115 -3.74 2.48 11.18
CA THR A 115 -3.27 1.51 12.16
C THR A 115 -3.42 2.07 13.56
N ALA A 116 -3.23 1.24 14.59
CA ALA A 116 -3.16 1.70 15.96
C ALA A 116 -1.72 2.11 16.27
N VAL A 117 -1.48 3.38 16.56
CA VAL A 117 -0.16 3.93 16.87
C VAL A 117 -0.07 4.37 18.31
N SER A 118 -0.95 5.28 18.76
CA SER A 118 -0.93 5.87 20.10
C SER A 118 -1.91 5.23 21.09
N GLU A 119 -2.83 4.37 20.61
CA GLU A 119 -4.00 3.94 21.39
C GLU A 119 -3.68 2.95 22.50
N VAL A 120 -2.73 2.05 22.29
CA VAL A 120 -2.44 0.94 23.22
C VAL A 120 -1.87 1.47 24.54
N TYR A 121 -1.03 2.49 24.49
CA TYR A 121 -0.31 3.02 25.66
C TYR A 121 -1.25 3.62 26.73
N PRO A 122 -2.07 4.63 26.42
CA PRO A 122 -2.98 5.20 27.42
C PRO A 122 -4.08 4.19 27.82
N ALA A 123 -4.51 3.30 26.90
CA ALA A 123 -5.46 2.24 27.22
C ALA A 123 -4.93 1.28 28.28
N PHE A 124 -3.67 0.87 28.18
CA PHE A 124 -3.00 0.04 29.17
C PHE A 124 -2.92 0.75 30.53
N VAL A 125 -2.52 2.02 30.54
CA VAL A 125 -2.44 2.84 31.78
C VAL A 125 -3.82 2.94 32.44
N THR A 126 -4.87 3.25 31.67
CA THR A 126 -6.24 3.36 32.19
C THR A 126 -6.73 2.05 32.82
N LEU A 127 -6.49 0.92 32.15
CA LEU A 127 -6.88 -0.41 32.69
C LEU A 127 -6.13 -0.76 33.96
N LYS A 128 -4.86 -0.39 34.10
CA LYS A 128 -4.03 -0.69 35.26
C LYS A 128 -4.31 0.20 36.45
N THR A 129 -4.62 1.47 36.21
CA THR A 129 -4.76 2.48 37.28
C THR A 129 -6.20 2.82 37.64
N GLY A 130 -7.15 2.51 36.75
CA GLY A 130 -8.54 2.96 36.84
C GLY A 130 -8.72 4.46 36.58
N ARG A 131 -7.67 5.17 36.16
CA ARG A 131 -7.67 6.62 35.92
C ARG A 131 -7.65 6.93 34.43
N PRO A 132 -8.22 8.08 34.02
CA PRO A 132 -8.06 8.57 32.65
C PRO A 132 -6.59 8.77 32.30
N ALA A 133 -6.24 8.48 31.04
CA ALA A 133 -4.90 8.68 30.50
C ALA A 133 -4.97 9.30 29.10
N GLN A 134 -3.97 10.10 28.77
CA GLN A 134 -3.85 10.74 27.47
C GLN A 134 -2.43 10.63 26.94
N LEU A 135 -2.30 10.44 25.63
CA LEU A 135 -1.04 10.51 24.91
C LEU A 135 -1.22 11.39 23.68
N ILE A 136 -0.35 12.38 23.52
CA ILE A 136 -0.30 13.27 22.37
C ILE A 136 1.14 13.26 21.87
N PHE A 137 1.35 12.80 20.65
CA PHE A 137 2.67 12.81 20.04
C PHE A 137 3.07 14.20 19.59
N THR A 138 4.33 14.53 19.79
CA THR A 138 4.96 15.68 19.12
C THR A 138 5.01 15.43 17.60
N ARG A 139 5.41 16.44 16.85
CA ARG A 139 5.64 16.30 15.42
C ARG A 139 6.73 15.26 15.12
N GLU A 140 7.83 15.34 15.85
CA GLU A 140 8.94 14.41 15.73
C GLU A 140 8.52 12.96 16.03
N GLU A 141 7.89 12.73 17.17
CA GLU A 141 7.35 11.41 17.54
C GLU A 141 6.38 10.87 16.49
N SER A 142 5.52 11.73 15.93
CA SER A 142 4.58 11.30 14.88
C SER A 142 5.28 10.89 13.59
N GLN A 143 6.45 11.45 13.29
CA GLN A 143 7.22 11.09 12.10
C GLN A 143 8.00 9.79 12.28
N ILE A 144 8.52 9.52 13.47
CA ILE A 144 9.33 8.32 13.74
C ILE A 144 8.51 7.10 14.20
N ALA A 145 7.28 7.30 14.69
CA ALA A 145 6.41 6.21 15.16
C ALA A 145 5.28 5.88 14.18
N GLY A 146 5.10 6.65 13.12
CA GLY A 146 4.06 6.40 12.11
C GLY A 146 4.49 5.34 11.09
N SER A 147 3.56 4.98 10.20
CA SER A 147 3.81 4.05 9.09
C SER A 147 3.89 4.86 7.79
N PRO A 148 5.10 5.10 7.26
CA PRO A 148 5.30 5.90 6.06
C PRO A 148 4.80 5.19 4.80
N ARG A 149 4.85 5.87 3.65
CA ARG A 149 4.62 5.26 2.34
C ARG A 149 5.62 4.12 2.11
N HIS A 150 5.17 3.03 1.52
CA HIS A 150 6.04 1.98 1.01
C HIS A 150 7.05 2.55 0.02
N GLU A 151 8.34 2.32 0.24
CA GLU A 151 9.36 2.49 -0.76
C GLU A 151 9.18 1.41 -1.83
N MET A 152 9.21 1.80 -3.10
CA MET A 152 9.00 0.88 -4.22
C MET A 152 9.97 1.15 -5.35
N GLU A 153 10.46 0.08 -5.95
CA GLU A 153 11.03 0.05 -7.28
C GLU A 153 10.00 -0.60 -8.20
N VAL A 154 9.57 0.12 -9.23
CA VAL A 154 8.63 -0.38 -10.23
C VAL A 154 9.35 -0.47 -11.57
N ARG A 155 9.48 -1.69 -12.08
CA ARG A 155 10.04 -1.98 -13.41
C ARG A 155 8.91 -2.12 -14.39
N VAL A 156 9.03 -1.45 -15.53
CA VAL A 156 8.03 -1.48 -16.61
C VAL A 156 8.73 -1.85 -17.89
N ARG A 157 8.20 -2.88 -18.57
CA ARG A 157 8.49 -3.17 -19.98
C ARG A 157 7.20 -2.94 -20.76
N LEU A 158 7.25 -2.01 -21.70
CA LEU A 158 6.07 -1.57 -22.45
C LEU A 158 6.39 -1.60 -23.95
N GLY A 159 5.64 -2.41 -24.70
CA GLY A 159 5.85 -2.60 -26.13
C GLY A 159 4.68 -2.08 -26.97
N ALA A 160 4.99 -1.42 -28.09
CA ALA A 160 4.01 -0.92 -29.03
C ALA A 160 4.43 -1.17 -30.49
N ASP A 161 3.45 -1.09 -31.40
CA ASP A 161 3.71 -0.97 -32.82
C ASP A 161 4.11 0.48 -33.20
N LYS A 162 4.59 0.67 -34.42
CA LYS A 162 5.00 1.99 -34.95
C LYS A 162 3.87 3.02 -34.99
N ASP A 163 2.62 2.58 -34.97
CA ASP A 163 1.44 3.44 -34.98
C ASP A 163 1.01 3.83 -33.56
N GLY A 164 1.70 3.30 -32.54
CA GLY A 164 1.49 3.61 -31.12
C GLY A 164 0.38 2.80 -30.45
N HIS A 165 0.02 1.64 -30.99
CA HIS A 165 -0.83 0.70 -30.26
C HIS A 165 0.03 -0.10 -29.28
N ILE A 166 -0.25 0.02 -27.99
CA ILE A 166 0.43 -0.73 -26.93
C ILE A 166 -0.07 -2.15 -26.95
N ARG A 167 0.83 -3.12 -27.17
CA ARG A 167 0.51 -4.53 -27.35
C ARG A 167 0.86 -5.38 -26.14
N GLY A 168 2.00 -5.08 -25.49
CA GLY A 168 2.52 -5.84 -24.36
C GLY A 168 2.89 -4.95 -23.17
N LEU A 169 2.57 -5.43 -21.96
CA LEU A 169 2.90 -4.74 -20.71
C LEU A 169 3.39 -5.75 -19.67
N ASP A 170 4.61 -5.56 -19.18
CA ASP A 170 5.17 -6.27 -18.03
C ASP A 170 5.51 -5.26 -16.92
N LEU A 171 4.86 -5.39 -15.78
CA LEU A 171 5.05 -4.53 -14.62
C LEU A 171 5.46 -5.36 -13.43
N TYR A 172 6.60 -5.05 -12.83
CA TYR A 172 7.07 -5.71 -11.62
C TYR A 172 7.36 -4.68 -10.53
N THR A 173 6.87 -4.93 -9.30
CA THR A 173 7.05 -4.05 -8.16
C THR A 173 7.79 -4.75 -7.03
N LEU A 174 8.97 -4.25 -6.68
CA LEU A 174 9.67 -4.61 -5.44
C LEU A 174 9.39 -3.55 -4.38
N SER A 175 8.93 -3.97 -3.20
CA SER A 175 8.58 -3.04 -2.13
C SER A 175 9.25 -3.37 -0.81
N ASN A 176 9.82 -2.35 -0.18
CA ASN A 176 10.27 -2.36 1.21
C ASN A 176 9.08 -2.15 2.15
N SER A 177 8.76 -3.17 2.95
CA SER A 177 7.65 -3.15 3.92
C SER A 177 8.09 -2.76 5.33
N GLY A 178 9.41 -2.62 5.57
CA GLY A 178 9.94 -2.44 6.92
C GLY A 178 9.80 -3.71 7.78
N ALA A 179 9.80 -3.52 9.10
CA ALA A 179 9.96 -4.63 10.05
C ALA A 179 8.76 -5.57 10.17
N TYR A 180 7.53 -5.10 9.92
CA TYR A 180 6.30 -5.83 10.27
C TYR A 180 5.37 -6.15 9.11
N GLY A 181 5.68 -5.75 7.89
CA GLY A 181 4.91 -6.09 6.70
C GLY A 181 3.48 -5.54 6.66
N GLU A 182 3.17 -4.55 7.48
CA GLU A 182 1.84 -3.96 7.61
C GLU A 182 1.34 -3.39 6.28
N HIS A 183 0.10 -3.71 5.90
CA HIS A 183 -0.54 -3.32 4.63
C HIS A 183 0.23 -3.74 3.36
N GLY A 184 1.36 -4.43 3.48
CA GLY A 184 2.28 -4.75 2.38
C GLY A 184 1.59 -5.37 1.16
N PRO A 185 0.98 -6.56 1.27
CA PRO A 185 0.39 -7.25 0.12
C PRO A 185 -0.64 -6.40 -0.62
N THR A 186 -1.59 -5.80 0.12
CA THR A 186 -2.65 -4.97 -0.46
C THR A 186 -2.09 -3.71 -1.10
N THR A 187 -1.17 -3.02 -0.41
CA THR A 187 -0.59 -1.76 -0.92
C THR A 187 0.21 -2.00 -2.20
N VAL A 188 1.05 -3.03 -2.21
CA VAL A 188 1.93 -3.29 -3.34
C VAL A 188 1.15 -3.89 -4.52
N GLY A 189 0.21 -4.80 -4.28
CA GLY A 189 -0.67 -5.34 -5.30
C GLY A 189 -1.45 -4.24 -6.06
N LEU A 190 -1.86 -3.17 -5.36
CA LEU A 190 -2.56 -2.05 -6.01
C LEU A 190 -1.67 -1.24 -6.96
N SER A 191 -0.34 -1.38 -6.93
CA SER A 191 0.54 -0.73 -7.92
C SER A 191 0.25 -1.23 -9.35
N GLY A 192 0.01 -2.53 -9.51
CA GLY A 192 -0.41 -3.12 -10.79
C GLY A 192 -1.93 -3.10 -11.00
N HIS A 193 -2.70 -3.60 -10.02
CA HIS A 193 -4.16 -3.74 -10.14
C HIS A 193 -4.91 -2.42 -10.41
N LYS A 194 -4.28 -1.26 -10.21
CA LYS A 194 -4.88 0.05 -10.48
C LYS A 194 -4.26 0.81 -11.65
N SER A 195 -3.05 0.43 -12.08
CA SER A 195 -2.39 1.07 -13.23
C SER A 195 -2.66 0.32 -14.54
N ILE A 196 -2.49 -0.98 -14.54
CA ILE A 196 -2.63 -1.82 -15.75
C ILE A 196 -4.01 -1.70 -16.39
N PRO A 197 -5.14 -1.69 -15.65
CA PRO A 197 -6.47 -1.57 -16.25
C PRO A 197 -6.70 -0.34 -17.11
N LEU A 198 -5.86 0.70 -17.00
CA LEU A 198 -5.98 1.90 -17.85
C LEU A 198 -5.82 1.57 -19.34
N TYR A 199 -5.04 0.53 -19.66
CA TYR A 199 -4.63 0.18 -21.04
C TYR A 199 -5.01 -1.24 -21.47
N THR A 200 -5.64 -2.03 -20.62
CA THR A 200 -5.89 -3.46 -20.88
C THR A 200 -6.80 -3.75 -22.09
N GLY A 201 -7.57 -2.77 -22.54
CA GLY A 201 -8.49 -2.96 -23.66
C GLY A 201 -7.85 -3.31 -25.00
N GLY A 202 -6.58 -2.95 -25.20
CA GLY A 202 -5.81 -3.20 -26.42
C GLY A 202 -4.62 -4.14 -26.25
N LEU A 203 -4.34 -4.60 -25.04
CA LEU A 203 -3.19 -5.49 -24.78
C LEU A 203 -3.44 -6.90 -25.33
N GLU A 204 -2.45 -7.43 -26.03
CA GLU A 204 -2.38 -8.84 -26.43
C GLU A 204 -1.89 -9.73 -25.29
N ALA A 205 -0.96 -9.19 -24.47
CA ALA A 205 -0.48 -9.85 -23.26
C ALA A 205 -0.07 -8.84 -22.19
N PHE A 206 -0.23 -9.26 -20.93
CA PHE A 206 0.34 -8.52 -19.81
C PHE A 206 0.84 -9.48 -18.73
N ARG A 207 1.81 -9.01 -17.94
CA ARG A 207 2.26 -9.66 -16.71
C ARG A 207 2.37 -8.61 -15.61
N PHE A 208 1.88 -8.95 -14.42
CA PHE A 208 2.10 -8.19 -13.19
C PHE A 208 2.70 -9.09 -12.12
N GLY A 209 3.85 -8.70 -11.61
CA GLY A 209 4.49 -9.37 -10.49
C GLY A 209 4.84 -8.41 -9.38
N TYR A 210 4.84 -8.87 -8.13
CA TYR A 210 5.38 -8.08 -7.05
C TYR A 210 5.99 -8.94 -5.95
N ASP A 211 7.01 -8.38 -5.30
CA ASP A 211 7.60 -8.88 -4.06
C ASP A 211 7.55 -7.80 -2.98
N VAL A 212 7.10 -8.18 -1.79
CA VAL A 212 7.10 -7.35 -0.59
C VAL A 212 8.08 -7.94 0.40
N VAL A 213 9.09 -7.16 0.81
CA VAL A 213 10.17 -7.67 1.64
C VAL A 213 10.20 -7.05 3.03
N TYR A 214 10.56 -7.86 4.03
CA TYR A 214 10.90 -7.37 5.37
C TYR A 214 12.27 -6.72 5.36
N THR A 215 12.41 -5.63 6.11
CA THR A 215 13.70 -4.97 6.38
C THR A 215 13.74 -4.46 7.81
N ASN A 216 14.91 -3.97 8.25
CA ASN A 216 15.09 -3.37 9.58
C ASN A 216 14.74 -1.87 9.60
N THR A 217 13.86 -1.42 8.71
CA THR A 217 13.38 -0.04 8.68
C THR A 217 12.02 0.07 9.35
N MET A 218 11.52 1.30 9.46
CA MET A 218 10.18 1.61 9.96
C MET A 218 9.13 0.83 9.14
N ALA A 219 8.13 0.26 9.81
CA ALA A 219 7.04 -0.45 9.13
C ALA A 219 6.28 0.50 8.20
N ALA A 220 6.29 0.19 6.92
CA ALA A 220 5.53 0.96 5.93
C ALA A 220 4.03 0.64 6.02
N GLY A 221 3.18 1.61 5.70
CA GLY A 221 1.75 1.48 5.83
C GLY A 221 0.96 2.21 4.74
N ALA A 222 -0.28 2.50 5.07
CA ALA A 222 -1.18 3.18 4.15
C ALA A 222 -0.78 4.65 3.96
N TYR A 223 -0.71 5.06 2.71
CA TYR A 223 -0.56 6.46 2.34
C TYR A 223 -1.45 6.75 1.12
N ARG A 224 -1.97 7.98 1.03
CA ARG A 224 -2.90 8.44 -0.02
C ARG A 224 -2.56 7.88 -1.39
N GLY A 225 -3.52 7.16 -2.02
CA GLY A 225 -3.33 6.39 -3.25
C GLY A 225 -2.95 4.93 -3.04
N TYR A 226 -2.45 4.53 -1.85
CA TYR A 226 -2.29 3.16 -1.39
C TYR A 226 -1.58 2.22 -2.39
N GLY A 227 -0.43 2.65 -2.92
CA GLY A 227 0.36 1.93 -3.93
C GLY A 227 0.00 2.26 -5.37
N ALA A 228 -1.27 2.53 -5.66
CA ALA A 228 -1.71 2.90 -7.00
C ALA A 228 -0.95 4.11 -7.57
N THR A 229 -0.64 5.11 -6.75
CA THR A 229 0.11 6.30 -7.18
C THR A 229 1.49 5.96 -7.71
N GLN A 230 2.19 4.99 -7.10
CA GLN A 230 3.51 4.56 -7.56
C GLN A 230 3.43 3.80 -8.88
N GLY A 231 2.49 2.85 -8.99
CA GLY A 231 2.28 2.12 -10.23
C GLY A 231 1.83 3.00 -11.40
N ILE A 232 0.89 3.91 -11.15
CA ILE A 232 0.42 4.87 -12.16
C ILE A 232 1.56 5.81 -12.57
N PHE A 233 2.35 6.32 -11.62
CA PHE A 233 3.51 7.16 -11.93
C PHE A 233 4.48 6.43 -12.87
N ALA A 234 4.86 5.20 -12.54
CA ALA A 234 5.78 4.42 -13.36
C ALA A 234 5.21 4.13 -14.76
N LEU A 235 3.97 3.65 -14.84
CA LEU A 235 3.34 3.32 -16.11
C LEU A 235 3.12 4.56 -17.00
N GLU A 236 2.57 5.64 -16.43
CA GLU A 236 2.28 6.86 -17.20
C GLU A 236 3.55 7.58 -17.68
N THR A 237 4.63 7.51 -16.87
CA THR A 237 5.94 8.00 -17.31
C THR A 237 6.49 7.13 -18.44
N SER A 238 6.37 5.81 -18.34
CA SER A 238 6.75 4.89 -19.44
C SER A 238 5.95 5.15 -20.72
N VAL A 239 4.66 5.46 -20.61
CA VAL A 239 3.84 5.82 -21.80
C VAL A 239 4.35 7.10 -22.45
N ASN A 240 4.75 8.10 -21.66
CA ASN A 240 5.35 9.32 -22.20
C ASN A 240 6.68 9.04 -22.91
N GLU A 241 7.57 8.27 -22.27
CA GLU A 241 8.88 7.93 -22.84
C GLU A 241 8.75 7.07 -24.11
N LEU A 242 7.79 6.14 -24.13
CA LEU A 242 7.48 5.34 -25.33
C LEU A 242 6.94 6.24 -26.46
N ALA A 243 6.04 7.18 -26.14
CA ALA A 243 5.52 8.14 -27.12
C ALA A 243 6.63 8.99 -27.73
N GLU A 244 7.59 9.47 -26.91
CA GLU A 244 8.76 10.21 -27.37
C GLU A 244 9.62 9.38 -28.33
N LYS A 245 9.90 8.11 -28.01
CA LYS A 245 10.65 7.20 -28.88
C LYS A 245 9.97 6.96 -30.22
N LEU A 246 8.64 6.87 -30.23
CA LEU A 246 7.84 6.68 -31.45
C LEU A 246 7.60 8.00 -32.21
N GLY A 247 7.94 9.16 -31.65
CA GLY A 247 7.64 10.47 -32.24
C GLY A 247 6.14 10.80 -32.27
N ILE A 248 5.35 10.22 -31.35
CA ILE A 248 3.90 10.39 -31.22
C ILE A 248 3.60 11.30 -30.03
N ASP A 249 2.61 12.18 -30.18
CA ASP A 249 2.14 13.01 -29.06
C ASP A 249 1.62 12.12 -27.90
N PRO A 250 2.04 12.37 -26.65
CA PRO A 250 1.60 11.57 -25.49
C PRO A 250 0.10 11.53 -25.27
N THR A 251 -0.65 12.52 -25.76
CA THR A 251 -2.12 12.50 -25.69
C THR A 251 -2.71 11.56 -26.71
N ILE A 252 -2.13 11.50 -27.90
CA ILE A 252 -2.57 10.63 -29.00
C ILE A 252 -2.35 9.15 -28.65
N ILE A 253 -1.18 8.80 -28.09
CA ILE A 253 -0.92 7.41 -27.67
C ILE A 253 -1.91 6.96 -26.59
N ARG A 254 -2.28 7.86 -25.67
CA ARG A 254 -3.31 7.56 -24.64
C ARG A 254 -4.69 7.40 -25.25
N GLU A 255 -5.08 8.30 -26.16
CA GLU A 255 -6.39 8.21 -26.82
C GLU A 255 -6.57 6.90 -27.59
N LYS A 256 -5.51 6.40 -28.20
CA LYS A 256 -5.54 5.10 -28.89
C LYS A 256 -5.70 3.90 -27.96
N ASN A 257 -5.06 3.95 -26.79
CA ASN A 257 -4.87 2.77 -25.93
C ASN A 257 -5.73 2.75 -24.67
N MET A 258 -6.34 3.89 -24.28
CA MET A 258 -7.16 3.93 -23.06
C MET A 258 -8.35 2.99 -23.14
N LEU A 259 -8.70 2.38 -22.00
CA LEU A 259 -9.87 1.54 -21.86
C LEU A 259 -11.14 2.29 -22.23
N ARG A 260 -12.01 1.68 -23.03
CA ARG A 260 -13.30 2.23 -23.47
C ARG A 260 -14.44 1.28 -23.12
N GLU A 261 -15.67 1.82 -23.11
CA GLU A 261 -16.87 1.03 -22.91
C GLU A 261 -16.95 -0.13 -23.92
N GLY A 262 -17.30 -1.31 -23.42
CA GLY A 262 -17.39 -2.54 -24.23
C GLY A 262 -16.07 -3.30 -24.42
N MET A 263 -14.92 -2.74 -24.00
CA MET A 263 -13.66 -3.48 -24.01
C MET A 263 -13.62 -4.49 -22.87
N LYS A 264 -12.98 -5.64 -23.12
CA LYS A 264 -12.81 -6.70 -22.13
C LYS A 264 -11.67 -6.30 -21.18
N MET A 265 -11.95 -6.32 -19.88
CA MET A 265 -10.91 -6.24 -18.86
C MET A 265 -10.46 -7.66 -18.51
N PRO A 266 -9.16 -7.89 -18.30
CA PRO A 266 -8.68 -9.15 -17.73
C PRO A 266 -9.24 -9.28 -16.30
N ALA A 267 -9.58 -10.50 -15.93
CA ALA A 267 -10.19 -10.84 -14.64
C ALA A 267 -9.16 -10.76 -13.49
#